data_ec1ca9b8470b64d26bb0695feacb13d0
#
_entry.id   ec1ca9b8470b64d26bb0695feacb13d0
#
_cell.length_a   1.000
_cell.length_b   1.000
_cell.length_c   1.000
_cell.angle_alpha   90.00
_cell.angle_beta   90.00
_cell.angle_gamma   90.00
#
_symmetry.space_group_name_H-M   'P 1'
#
loop_
_entity.id
_entity.type
_entity.pdbx_description
1 polymer ?
#
loop_
_entity_poly.entity_id
_entity_poly.type
_entity_poly.pdbx_seq_one_letter_code
_entity_poly.pdbx_strand_id
1 'polypeptide(L)'
;MKTCYIIAGGEFDGFFDKVNEEDMVIAADKGHIYAKESGITPTMIIGDFDSSDQPDGELVIKLNPIKDYTDTKAALMIAEDWGYDNIVIYGALGGRDSHTFANVQSALEFKKKNINVVLKSKNKRFYIVNDQLDYKFTEDNDFYVSIFAISNLVRGLDIKGLYYELNNFDLANDNALGVSNETIGRDFKISVESGYILVIFEDKSI
;
A
#
# COMPACT_ATOMS: atom_id res chain seq x y z
N MET A 1 6.93 5.43 16.00
CA MET A 1 7.26 5.37 14.55
C MET A 1 6.24 6.23 13.85
N LYS A 2 6.66 7.31 13.19
CA LYS A 2 5.75 8.24 12.51
C LYS A 2 5.30 7.66 11.16
N THR A 3 4.05 7.82 10.82
CA THR A 3 3.44 7.32 9.59
C THR A 3 2.90 8.47 8.74
N CYS A 4 3.10 8.41 7.43
CA CYS A 4 2.38 9.26 6.50
C CYS A 4 1.20 8.48 5.92
N TYR A 5 0.00 9.00 6.13
CA TYR A 5 -1.21 8.49 5.49
C TYR A 5 -1.50 9.31 4.23
N ILE A 6 -1.64 8.63 3.10
CA ILE A 6 -2.05 9.25 1.84
C ILE A 6 -3.47 8.78 1.54
N ILE A 7 -4.38 9.71 1.32
CA ILE A 7 -5.74 9.44 0.86
C ILE A 7 -5.80 9.83 -0.61
N ALA A 8 -5.77 8.83 -1.50
CA ALA A 8 -5.76 9.02 -2.94
C ALA A 8 -7.19 9.07 -3.52
N GLY A 9 -7.31 9.48 -4.79
CA GLY A 9 -8.59 9.72 -5.45
C GLY A 9 -9.27 8.49 -6.07
N GLY A 10 -8.79 7.26 -5.82
CA GLY A 10 -9.41 6.01 -6.31
C GLY A 10 -10.63 5.57 -5.51
N GLU A 11 -10.97 4.28 -5.55
CA GLU A 11 -12.06 3.75 -4.72
C GLU A 11 -11.68 3.83 -3.23
N PHE A 12 -12.59 4.39 -2.44
CA PHE A 12 -12.37 4.61 -1.02
C PHE A 12 -13.55 4.02 -0.22
N ASP A 13 -13.23 3.10 0.67
CA ASP A 13 -14.19 2.35 1.48
C ASP A 13 -14.07 2.64 3.00
N GLY A 14 -13.30 3.69 3.35
CA GLY A 14 -13.12 4.17 4.71
C GLY A 14 -11.66 4.33 5.11
N PHE A 15 -11.46 4.94 6.27
CA PHE A 15 -10.16 5.09 6.91
C PHE A 15 -10.16 4.33 8.24
N PHE A 16 -9.24 3.38 8.42
CA PHE A 16 -9.29 2.38 9.49
C PHE A 16 -8.09 2.45 10.45
N ASP A 17 -7.23 3.45 10.32
CA ASP A 17 -6.11 3.66 11.22
C ASP A 17 -6.40 4.82 12.18
N LYS A 18 -5.63 4.91 13.24
CA LYS A 18 -5.64 6.04 14.16
C LYS A 18 -4.46 6.95 13.81
N VAL A 19 -4.75 8.21 13.49
CA VAL A 19 -3.73 9.23 13.26
C VAL A 19 -3.24 9.74 14.62
N ASN A 20 -1.92 9.75 14.85
CA ASN A 20 -1.28 10.29 16.04
C ASN A 20 -0.69 11.66 15.75
N GLU A 21 -0.22 12.37 16.78
CA GLU A 21 0.30 13.76 16.67
C GLU A 21 1.55 13.87 15.76
N GLU A 22 2.37 12.82 15.68
CA GLU A 22 3.58 12.81 14.83
C GLU A 22 3.30 12.35 13.38
N ASP A 23 2.09 11.88 13.12
CA ASP A 23 1.70 11.38 11.80
C ASP A 23 1.30 12.54 10.88
N MET A 24 1.41 12.31 9.58
CA MET A 24 0.99 13.25 8.54
C MET A 24 -0.12 12.65 7.71
N VAL A 25 -1.07 13.47 7.30
CA VAL A 25 -2.10 13.08 6.32
C VAL A 25 -1.98 13.95 5.07
N ILE A 26 -1.74 13.33 3.92
CA ILE A 26 -1.77 13.97 2.61
C ILE A 26 -3.01 13.51 1.86
N ALA A 27 -3.86 14.43 1.44
CA ALA A 27 -4.96 14.14 0.54
C ALA A 27 -4.55 14.44 -0.91
N ALA A 28 -4.62 13.44 -1.79
CA ALA A 28 -4.26 13.57 -3.19
C ALA A 28 -5.52 13.49 -4.06
N ASP A 29 -5.70 14.46 -4.97
CA ASP A 29 -6.85 14.55 -5.87
C ASP A 29 -8.18 14.54 -5.06
N LYS A 30 -9.13 13.69 -5.39
CA LYS A 30 -10.42 13.53 -4.67
C LYS A 30 -10.27 13.08 -3.20
N GLY A 31 -9.06 12.69 -2.79
CA GLY A 31 -8.81 12.25 -1.42
C GLY A 31 -9.19 13.27 -0.34
N HIS A 32 -9.24 14.57 -0.67
CA HIS A 32 -9.68 15.61 0.27
C HIS A 32 -11.18 15.47 0.62
N ILE A 33 -12.00 15.00 -0.32
CA ILE A 33 -13.43 14.74 -0.09
C ILE A 33 -13.56 13.55 0.88
N TYR A 34 -12.81 12.47 0.63
CA TYR A 34 -12.81 11.27 1.46
C TYR A 34 -12.28 11.53 2.88
N ALA A 35 -11.24 12.36 3.01
CA ALA A 35 -10.75 12.79 4.31
C ALA A 35 -11.84 13.51 5.11
N LYS A 36 -12.54 14.46 4.47
CA LYS A 36 -13.65 15.20 5.10
C LYS A 36 -14.79 14.28 5.52
N GLU A 37 -15.20 13.34 4.67
CA GLU A 37 -16.24 12.36 4.98
C GLU A 37 -15.84 11.42 6.14
N SER A 38 -14.55 11.17 6.32
CA SER A 38 -13.99 10.38 7.41
C SER A 38 -13.72 11.19 8.69
N GLY A 39 -14.02 12.50 8.69
CA GLY A 39 -13.72 13.37 9.83
C GLY A 39 -12.22 13.63 10.03
N ILE A 40 -11.40 13.46 9.00
CA ILE A 40 -9.96 13.67 9.03
C ILE A 40 -9.63 15.04 8.44
N THR A 41 -8.80 15.80 9.13
CA THR A 41 -8.22 17.04 8.59
C THR A 41 -6.85 16.72 7.98
N PRO A 42 -6.69 16.81 6.65
CA PRO A 42 -5.39 16.61 6.04
C PRO A 42 -4.38 17.67 6.48
N THR A 43 -3.14 17.27 6.67
CA THR A 43 -2.01 18.20 6.85
C THR A 43 -1.73 18.97 5.55
N MET A 44 -1.97 18.31 4.41
CA MET A 44 -1.73 18.87 3.08
C MET A 44 -2.72 18.29 2.06
N ILE A 45 -3.11 19.12 1.09
CA ILE A 45 -3.93 18.70 -0.04
C ILE A 45 -3.15 18.98 -1.33
N ILE A 46 -3.05 18.00 -2.20
CA ILE A 46 -2.34 18.11 -3.48
C ILE A 46 -3.22 17.63 -4.62
N GLY A 47 -3.12 18.23 -5.79
CA GLY A 47 -3.85 17.81 -6.99
C GLY A 47 -3.78 18.87 -8.08
N ASP A 48 -4.24 18.51 -9.27
CA ASP A 48 -4.42 19.49 -10.36
C ASP A 48 -5.81 20.13 -10.33
N PHE A 49 -6.75 19.51 -9.57
CA PHE A 49 -8.13 19.97 -9.35
C PHE A 49 -8.90 20.21 -10.67
N ASP A 50 -8.61 19.42 -11.73
CA ASP A 50 -9.28 19.50 -13.01
C ASP A 50 -10.70 18.93 -12.98
N SER A 51 -10.95 18.01 -12.05
CA SER A 51 -12.22 17.30 -11.87
C SER A 51 -12.98 17.63 -10.59
N SER A 52 -12.49 18.57 -9.76
CA SER A 52 -13.12 19.00 -8.51
C SER A 52 -12.80 20.46 -8.22
N ASP A 53 -13.65 21.13 -7.42
CA ASP A 53 -13.34 22.47 -6.92
C ASP A 53 -12.07 22.42 -6.04
N GLN A 54 -11.18 23.40 -6.24
CA GLN A 54 -10.01 23.53 -5.40
C GLN A 54 -10.45 23.78 -3.95
N PRO A 55 -10.04 22.95 -2.99
CA PRO A 55 -10.42 23.15 -1.59
C PRO A 55 -9.75 24.41 -1.01
N ASP A 56 -10.43 25.05 -0.10
CA ASP A 56 -9.84 26.11 0.75
C ASP A 56 -8.97 25.48 1.84
N GLY A 57 -7.78 26.04 2.09
CA GLY A 57 -6.90 25.54 3.15
C GLY A 57 -5.51 26.16 3.10
N GLU A 58 -4.78 26.07 4.21
CA GLU A 58 -3.45 26.70 4.37
C GLU A 58 -2.35 25.97 3.59
N LEU A 59 -2.48 24.64 3.36
CA LEU A 59 -1.51 23.80 2.64
C LEU A 59 -2.15 23.08 1.46
N VAL A 60 -2.61 23.86 0.48
CA VAL A 60 -3.09 23.34 -0.80
C VAL A 60 -2.02 23.57 -1.87
N ILE A 61 -1.47 22.50 -2.41
CA ILE A 61 -0.47 22.54 -3.47
C ILE A 61 -1.12 22.15 -4.79
N LYS A 62 -1.26 23.11 -5.69
CA LYS A 62 -1.72 22.86 -7.05
C LYS A 62 -0.58 22.29 -7.88
N LEU A 63 -0.76 21.08 -8.38
CA LEU A 63 0.18 20.41 -9.27
C LEU A 63 -0.07 20.81 -10.73
N ASN A 64 0.97 20.77 -11.54
CA ASN A 64 0.81 20.95 -12.99
C ASN A 64 0.07 19.72 -13.56
N PRO A 65 -1.02 19.89 -14.33
CA PRO A 65 -1.71 18.78 -14.99
C PRO A 65 -0.80 18.02 -15.96
N ILE A 66 0.18 18.71 -16.58
CA ILE A 66 1.18 18.10 -17.46
C ILE A 66 2.41 17.73 -16.62
N LYS A 67 2.43 16.49 -16.13
CA LYS A 67 3.55 15.91 -15.37
C LYS A 67 3.67 14.43 -15.67
N ASP A 68 4.88 13.88 -15.48
CA ASP A 68 5.21 12.49 -15.80
C ASP A 68 4.85 11.50 -14.67
N TYR A 69 4.07 11.92 -13.67
CA TYR A 69 3.71 11.11 -12.50
C TYR A 69 2.30 11.41 -12.00
N THR A 70 1.70 10.44 -11.33
CA THR A 70 0.37 10.56 -10.70
C THR A 70 0.41 11.42 -9.44
N ASP A 71 -0.75 11.95 -9.02
CA ASP A 71 -0.87 12.71 -7.76
C ASP A 71 -0.51 11.84 -6.55
N THR A 72 -0.86 10.55 -6.58
CA THR A 72 -0.44 9.59 -5.55
C THR A 72 1.09 9.49 -5.46
N LYS A 73 1.79 9.47 -6.61
CA LYS A 73 3.25 9.46 -6.61
C LYS A 73 3.84 10.78 -6.13
N ALA A 74 3.23 11.91 -6.46
CA ALA A 74 3.63 13.20 -5.90
C ALA A 74 3.52 13.22 -4.37
N ALA A 75 2.43 12.66 -3.83
CA ALA A 75 2.26 12.53 -2.38
C ALA A 75 3.36 11.67 -1.74
N LEU A 76 3.73 10.55 -2.37
CA LEU A 76 4.84 9.71 -1.93
C LEU A 76 6.18 10.46 -1.90
N MET A 77 6.47 11.25 -2.93
CA MET A 77 7.69 12.07 -3.00
C MET A 77 7.73 13.11 -1.86
N ILE A 78 6.62 13.77 -1.60
CA ILE A 78 6.51 14.73 -0.49
C ILE A 78 6.73 14.02 0.85
N ALA A 79 6.13 12.86 1.06
CA ALA A 79 6.32 12.07 2.28
C ALA A 79 7.80 11.66 2.48
N GLU A 80 8.48 11.25 1.40
CA GLU A 80 9.93 10.97 1.37
C GLU A 80 10.74 12.21 1.78
N ASP A 81 10.47 13.37 1.15
CA ASP A 81 11.19 14.63 1.41
C ASP A 81 11.01 15.10 2.87
N TRP A 82 9.87 14.77 3.49
CA TRP A 82 9.58 15.08 4.91
C TRP A 82 10.11 14.00 5.87
N GLY A 83 10.81 13.00 5.34
CA GLY A 83 11.50 11.96 6.10
C GLY A 83 10.56 10.92 6.73
N TYR A 84 9.48 10.58 6.04
CA TYR A 84 8.62 9.45 6.40
C TYR A 84 9.09 8.19 5.68
N ASP A 85 9.39 7.15 6.44
CA ASP A 85 9.79 5.82 5.96
C ASP A 85 8.69 4.76 6.07
N ASN A 86 7.54 5.12 6.65
CA ASN A 86 6.32 4.32 6.68
C ASN A 86 5.17 5.11 6.11
N ILE A 87 4.58 4.59 5.05
CA ILE A 87 3.50 5.25 4.31
C ILE A 87 2.36 4.26 4.11
N VAL A 88 1.14 4.69 4.38
CA VAL A 88 -0.09 3.93 4.11
C VAL A 88 -0.94 4.71 3.13
N ILE A 89 -1.36 4.06 2.04
CA ILE A 89 -2.17 4.71 1.01
C ILE A 89 -3.57 4.08 0.99
N TYR A 90 -4.56 4.90 1.26
CA TYR A 90 -5.99 4.61 1.06
C TYR A 90 -6.46 5.16 -0.28
N GLY A 91 -7.49 4.55 -0.89
CA GLY A 91 -7.97 4.94 -2.20
C GLY A 91 -6.99 4.62 -3.35
N ALA A 92 -6.08 3.66 -3.12
CA ALA A 92 -5.06 3.24 -4.08
C ALA A 92 -5.40 1.92 -4.78
N LEU A 93 -6.43 1.21 -4.31
CA LEU A 93 -6.89 -0.08 -4.79
C LEU A 93 -8.30 0.05 -5.38
N GLY A 94 -8.64 -0.81 -6.34
CA GLY A 94 -9.92 -0.75 -7.04
C GLY A 94 -9.98 0.31 -8.15
N GLY A 95 -11.15 0.47 -8.77
CA GLY A 95 -11.37 1.37 -9.90
C GLY A 95 -10.61 0.92 -11.15
N ARG A 96 -9.80 1.78 -11.73
CA ARG A 96 -9.00 1.44 -12.92
C ARG A 96 -7.80 0.57 -12.54
N ASP A 97 -7.73 -0.66 -13.08
CA ASP A 97 -6.63 -1.61 -12.82
C ASP A 97 -5.24 -1.02 -13.11
N SER A 98 -5.13 -0.17 -14.15
CA SER A 98 -3.88 0.52 -14.48
C SER A 98 -3.38 1.42 -13.35
N HIS A 99 -4.27 2.06 -12.59
CA HIS A 99 -3.88 2.86 -11.41
C HIS A 99 -3.43 1.99 -10.25
N THR A 100 -4.15 0.89 -9.97
CA THR A 100 -3.71 -0.08 -8.96
C THR A 100 -2.31 -0.62 -9.28
N PHE A 101 -2.07 -0.99 -10.54
CA PHE A 101 -0.76 -1.46 -10.97
C PHE A 101 0.34 -0.39 -10.84
N ALA A 102 0.05 0.85 -11.26
CA ALA A 102 0.99 1.97 -11.10
C ALA A 102 1.31 2.27 -9.62
N ASN A 103 0.33 2.13 -8.72
CA ASN A 103 0.54 2.28 -7.28
C ASN A 103 1.44 1.16 -6.72
N VAL A 104 1.30 -0.08 -7.18
CA VAL A 104 2.20 -1.19 -6.84
C VAL A 104 3.62 -0.91 -7.33
N GLN A 105 3.79 -0.41 -8.57
CA GLN A 105 5.10 -0.04 -9.10
C GLN A 105 5.74 1.10 -8.30
N SER A 106 4.96 2.09 -7.90
CA SER A 106 5.42 3.17 -7.04
C SER A 106 5.85 2.64 -5.66
N ALA A 107 5.05 1.76 -5.05
CA ALA A 107 5.41 1.11 -3.79
C ALA A 107 6.73 0.32 -3.89
N LEU A 108 6.98 -0.37 -5.01
CA LEU A 108 8.24 -1.06 -5.27
C LEU A 108 9.42 -0.07 -5.40
N GLU A 109 9.22 1.06 -6.10
CA GLU A 109 10.25 2.09 -6.25
C GLU A 109 10.67 2.63 -4.87
N PHE A 110 9.69 2.95 -4.01
CA PHE A 110 9.96 3.47 -2.66
C PHE A 110 10.56 2.40 -1.74
N LYS A 111 10.14 1.13 -1.86
CA LYS A 111 10.76 0.03 -1.12
C LYS A 111 12.24 -0.14 -1.43
N LYS A 112 12.67 0.10 -2.68
CA LYS A 112 14.09 0.10 -3.06
C LYS A 112 14.89 1.22 -2.40
N LYS A 113 14.23 2.25 -1.89
CA LYS A 113 14.81 3.35 -1.07
C LYS A 113 14.66 3.10 0.44
N ASN A 114 14.27 1.90 0.85
CA ASN A 114 13.96 1.50 2.24
C ASN A 114 12.75 2.22 2.85
N ILE A 115 11.82 2.69 2.04
CA ILE A 115 10.55 3.27 2.47
C ILE A 115 9.46 2.21 2.33
N ASN A 116 8.77 1.90 3.41
CA ASN A 116 7.67 0.94 3.41
C ASN A 116 6.39 1.64 2.96
N VAL A 117 5.78 1.13 1.90
CA VAL A 117 4.50 1.61 1.39
C VAL A 117 3.50 0.48 1.42
N VAL A 118 2.39 0.68 2.13
CA VAL A 118 1.26 -0.25 2.20
C VAL A 118 0.08 0.36 1.46
N LEU A 119 -0.47 -0.37 0.48
CA LEU A 119 -1.76 0.01 -0.11
C LEU A 119 -2.85 -0.67 0.71
N LYS A 120 -3.83 0.09 1.21
CA LYS A 120 -4.81 -0.41 2.16
C LYS A 120 -6.23 -0.01 1.78
N SER A 121 -7.14 -0.96 1.91
CA SER A 121 -8.58 -0.76 1.89
C SER A 121 -9.21 -1.50 3.08
N LYS A 122 -10.51 -1.50 3.20
CA LYS A 122 -11.23 -2.22 4.26
C LYS A 122 -10.82 -3.70 4.31
N ASN A 123 -10.79 -4.34 3.15
CA ASN A 123 -10.68 -5.79 3.02
C ASN A 123 -9.37 -6.24 2.36
N LYS A 124 -8.48 -5.30 1.97
CA LYS A 124 -7.26 -5.64 1.25
C LYS A 124 -6.06 -4.88 1.79
N ARG A 125 -4.89 -5.53 1.77
CA ARG A 125 -3.59 -4.91 2.07
C ARG A 125 -2.54 -5.47 1.13
N PHE A 126 -1.76 -4.58 0.52
CA PHE A 126 -0.67 -4.92 -0.38
C PHE A 126 0.65 -4.45 0.23
N TYR A 127 1.59 -5.36 0.36
CA TYR A 127 2.93 -5.12 0.91
C TYR A 127 3.99 -5.48 -0.11
N ILE A 128 5.03 -4.66 -0.21
CA ILE A 128 6.26 -5.02 -0.93
C ILE A 128 7.28 -5.48 0.10
N VAL A 129 7.75 -6.72 -0.06
CA VAL A 129 8.67 -7.37 0.88
C VAL A 129 9.94 -7.79 0.15
N ASN A 130 11.12 -7.54 0.75
CA ASN A 130 12.43 -7.91 0.23
C ASN A 130 13.36 -8.55 1.29
N ASP A 131 12.80 -8.82 2.46
CA ASP A 131 13.47 -9.46 3.59
C ASP A 131 12.47 -10.41 4.26
N GLN A 132 11.69 -9.92 5.22
CA GLN A 132 10.68 -10.73 5.91
C GLN A 132 9.41 -9.96 6.24
N LEU A 133 8.32 -10.71 6.34
CA LEU A 133 7.03 -10.28 6.85
C LEU A 133 6.59 -11.26 7.93
N ASP A 134 6.56 -10.81 9.18
CA ASP A 134 5.99 -11.57 10.30
C ASP A 134 4.56 -11.07 10.54
N TYR A 135 3.62 -12.00 10.63
CA TYR A 135 2.22 -11.70 10.88
C TYR A 135 1.73 -12.40 12.14
N LYS A 136 1.19 -11.61 13.06
CA LYS A 136 0.54 -12.11 14.27
C LYS A 136 -0.93 -12.34 14.00
N PHE A 137 -1.36 -13.60 14.13
CA PHE A 137 -2.76 -13.97 13.97
C PHE A 137 -3.60 -13.39 15.11
N THR A 138 -4.77 -12.86 14.76
CA THR A 138 -5.84 -12.51 15.69
C THR A 138 -7.14 -13.16 15.20
N GLU A 139 -8.06 -13.48 16.10
CA GLU A 139 -9.29 -14.23 15.76
C GLU A 139 -10.16 -13.55 14.69
N ASP A 140 -10.01 -12.22 14.52
CA ASP A 140 -10.75 -11.43 13.52
C ASP A 140 -10.08 -11.40 12.13
N ASN A 141 -8.93 -12.07 11.96
CA ASN A 141 -8.08 -11.92 10.77
C ASN A 141 -7.97 -13.23 9.99
N ASP A 142 -8.95 -13.53 9.14
CA ASP A 142 -8.91 -14.67 8.23
C ASP A 142 -8.79 -14.19 6.77
N PHE A 143 -7.62 -14.45 6.13
CA PHE A 143 -7.26 -13.92 4.83
C PHE A 143 -6.89 -15.00 3.83
N TYR A 144 -7.20 -14.73 2.56
CA TYR A 144 -6.38 -15.23 1.47
C TYR A 144 -5.09 -14.42 1.41
N VAL A 145 -3.97 -15.11 1.21
CA VAL A 145 -2.64 -14.51 1.14
C VAL A 145 -2.01 -14.90 -0.20
N SER A 146 -1.91 -13.95 -1.12
CA SER A 146 -1.30 -14.19 -2.43
C SER A 146 0.10 -13.58 -2.49
N ILE A 147 1.05 -14.31 -3.10
CA ILE A 147 2.45 -13.91 -3.18
C ILE A 147 2.89 -13.96 -4.64
N PHE A 148 3.43 -12.84 -5.14
CA PHE A 148 3.94 -12.70 -6.50
C PHE A 148 5.38 -12.20 -6.47
N ALA A 149 6.26 -12.80 -7.28
CA ALA A 149 7.55 -12.19 -7.55
C ALA A 149 7.35 -10.95 -8.44
N ILE A 150 7.89 -9.80 -8.00
CA ILE A 150 7.90 -8.55 -8.79
C ILE A 150 9.31 -8.16 -9.25
N SER A 151 10.33 -8.92 -8.83
CA SER A 151 11.64 -9.03 -9.49
C SER A 151 11.59 -10.14 -10.51
N ASN A 152 12.49 -10.16 -11.50
CA ASN A 152 12.60 -11.26 -12.48
C ASN A 152 12.70 -12.63 -11.80
N LEU A 153 13.45 -12.69 -10.70
CA LEU A 153 13.60 -13.86 -9.85
C LEU A 153 13.68 -13.44 -8.39
N VAL A 154 12.96 -14.12 -7.52
CA VAL A 154 13.06 -14.09 -6.07
C VAL A 154 13.73 -15.39 -5.63
N ARG A 155 14.78 -15.31 -4.83
CA ARG A 155 15.49 -16.48 -4.31
C ARG A 155 15.16 -16.72 -2.86
N GLY A 156 15.14 -18.02 -2.51
CA GLY A 156 14.99 -18.43 -1.12
C GLY A 156 13.68 -18.00 -0.48
N LEU A 157 12.55 -18.12 -1.21
CA LEU A 157 11.23 -17.87 -0.63
C LEU A 157 10.89 -18.96 0.38
N ASP A 158 10.73 -18.55 1.63
CA ASP A 158 10.16 -19.36 2.71
C ASP A 158 8.76 -18.86 3.07
N ILE A 159 7.82 -19.78 3.20
CA ILE A 159 6.46 -19.53 3.72
C ILE A 159 6.22 -20.51 4.85
N LYS A 160 5.99 -20.01 6.07
CA LYS A 160 5.74 -20.82 7.27
C LYS A 160 4.49 -20.33 7.98
N GLY A 161 3.62 -21.24 8.38
CA GLY A 161 2.41 -20.93 9.14
C GLY A 161 1.17 -20.64 8.30
N LEU A 162 1.25 -20.60 6.98
CA LEU A 162 0.09 -20.61 6.08
C LEU A 162 -0.29 -22.05 5.70
N TYR A 163 -1.42 -22.22 4.99
CA TYR A 163 -1.92 -23.53 4.59
C TYR A 163 -0.95 -24.26 3.66
N TYR A 164 -0.41 -23.57 2.65
CA TYR A 164 0.66 -24.05 1.78
C TYR A 164 1.98 -23.43 2.20
N GLU A 165 2.89 -24.26 2.71
CA GLU A 165 4.25 -23.84 3.11
C GLU A 165 5.23 -24.08 1.95
N LEU A 166 6.23 -23.21 1.86
CA LEU A 166 7.38 -23.34 0.96
C LEU A 166 8.67 -23.26 1.78
N ASN A 167 9.69 -23.93 1.27
CA ASN A 167 11.02 -23.89 1.90
C ASN A 167 12.06 -23.69 0.80
N ASN A 168 12.82 -22.60 0.91
CA ASN A 168 13.92 -22.23 0.01
C ASN A 168 13.56 -22.33 -1.48
N PHE A 169 12.41 -21.78 -1.86
CA PHE A 169 11.88 -21.85 -3.21
C PHE A 169 12.28 -20.64 -4.05
N ASP A 170 12.78 -20.86 -5.26
CA ASP A 170 13.06 -19.78 -6.21
C ASP A 170 11.80 -19.49 -7.04
N LEU A 171 11.24 -18.30 -6.91
CA LEU A 171 10.00 -17.85 -7.57
C LEU A 171 10.32 -16.84 -8.69
N ALA A 172 10.03 -17.20 -9.94
CA ALA A 172 10.13 -16.30 -11.08
C ALA A 172 8.84 -15.48 -11.27
N ASN A 173 8.95 -14.31 -11.91
CA ASN A 173 7.81 -13.39 -12.09
C ASN A 173 6.76 -13.85 -13.12
N ASP A 174 7.04 -14.89 -13.86
CA ASP A 174 6.10 -15.57 -14.77
C ASP A 174 5.42 -16.80 -14.13
N ASN A 175 5.69 -17.06 -12.85
CA ASN A 175 5.11 -18.17 -12.09
C ASN A 175 4.11 -17.66 -11.04
N ALA A 176 2.84 -18.04 -11.19
CA ALA A 176 1.75 -17.67 -10.28
C ALA A 176 1.50 -18.69 -9.15
N LEU A 177 2.52 -19.42 -8.72
CA LEU A 177 2.40 -20.50 -7.72
C LEU A 177 1.81 -20.01 -6.37
N GLY A 178 2.10 -18.78 -5.96
CA GLY A 178 1.76 -18.24 -4.63
C GLY A 178 0.35 -17.66 -4.49
N VAL A 179 -0.58 -17.94 -5.39
CA VAL A 179 -1.93 -17.35 -5.38
C VAL A 179 -2.84 -18.10 -4.42
N SER A 180 -3.66 -17.33 -3.66
CA SER A 180 -4.72 -17.83 -2.78
C SER A 180 -4.25 -18.85 -1.73
N ASN A 181 -3.08 -18.63 -1.14
CA ASN A 181 -2.73 -19.29 0.11
C ASN A 181 -3.67 -18.78 1.23
N GLU A 182 -3.69 -19.42 2.38
CA GLU A 182 -4.68 -19.15 3.42
C GLU A 182 -4.05 -19.08 4.81
N THR A 183 -4.56 -18.17 5.63
CA THR A 183 -4.36 -18.22 7.07
C THR A 183 -5.07 -19.44 7.67
N ILE A 184 -4.49 -20.02 8.71
CA ILE A 184 -5.01 -21.24 9.38
C ILE A 184 -5.06 -21.08 10.91
N GLY A 185 -5.40 -19.89 11.38
CA GLY A 185 -5.60 -19.65 12.81
C GLY A 185 -4.30 -19.60 13.63
N ARG A 186 -3.16 -19.29 13.01
CA ARG A 186 -1.86 -19.16 13.70
C ARG A 186 -0.98 -18.07 13.07
N ASP A 187 0.05 -17.66 13.81
CA ASP A 187 1.08 -16.78 13.30
C ASP A 187 1.74 -17.37 12.05
N PHE A 188 2.11 -16.50 11.11
CA PHE A 188 2.84 -16.92 9.93
C PHE A 188 3.99 -15.96 9.60
N LYS A 189 4.93 -16.48 8.82
CA LYS A 189 6.10 -15.75 8.34
C LYS A 189 6.32 -16.02 6.86
N ILE A 190 6.63 -14.96 6.13
CA ILE A 190 7.09 -15.01 4.74
C ILE A 190 8.45 -14.33 4.71
N SER A 191 9.47 -14.97 4.12
CA SER A 191 10.78 -14.36 3.95
C SER A 191 11.44 -14.74 2.63
N VAL A 192 12.34 -13.88 2.16
CA VAL A 192 13.11 -14.07 0.94
C VAL A 192 14.58 -13.76 1.19
N GLU A 193 15.48 -14.50 0.54
CA GLU A 193 16.92 -14.22 0.60
C GLU A 193 17.29 -13.04 -0.31
N SER A 194 16.65 -12.92 -1.46
CA SER A 194 16.85 -11.81 -2.39
C SER A 194 15.69 -11.63 -3.35
N GLY A 195 15.54 -10.40 -3.87
CA GLY A 195 14.45 -10.00 -4.74
C GLY A 195 13.34 -9.29 -3.98
N TYR A 196 12.24 -9.04 -4.68
CA TYR A 196 11.06 -8.34 -4.14
C TYR A 196 9.81 -9.15 -4.45
N ILE A 197 8.98 -9.36 -3.47
CA ILE A 197 7.64 -9.95 -3.61
C ILE A 197 6.57 -8.92 -3.31
N LEU A 198 5.45 -9.04 -4.00
CA LEU A 198 4.17 -8.44 -3.63
C LEU A 198 3.40 -9.47 -2.80
N VAL A 199 3.02 -9.11 -1.58
CA VAL A 199 2.16 -9.92 -0.73
C VAL A 199 0.81 -9.21 -0.63
N ILE A 200 -0.25 -9.91 -1.01
CA ILE A 200 -1.63 -9.42 -1.02
C ILE A 200 -2.42 -10.18 0.03
N PHE A 201 -3.03 -9.45 0.94
CA PHE A 201 -4.03 -9.98 1.87
C PHE A 201 -5.41 -9.58 1.37
N GLU A 202 -6.32 -10.53 1.31
CA GLU A 202 -7.74 -10.33 0.99
C GLU A 202 -8.59 -11.03 2.03
N ASP A 203 -9.52 -10.29 2.64
CA ASP A 203 -10.42 -10.82 3.65
C ASP A 203 -11.31 -11.91 3.04
N LYS A 204 -11.44 -13.07 3.70
CA LYS A 204 -12.28 -14.18 3.23
C LYS A 204 -13.78 -13.93 3.36
N SER A 205 -14.17 -12.87 4.06
CA SER A 205 -15.58 -12.50 4.25
C SER A 205 -16.19 -11.72 3.08
N ILE A 206 -15.48 -11.60 1.96
CA ILE A 206 -15.94 -10.88 0.76
C ILE A 206 -16.76 -11.80 -0.14
#